data_96293424b6871951d045ee1a2f2824f8
#
_entry.id   96293424b6871951d045ee1a2f2824f8
#
_cell.length_a   1.000
_cell.length_b   1.000
_cell.length_c   1.000
_cell.angle_alpha   90.00
_cell.angle_beta   90.00
_cell.angle_gamma   90.00
#
_symmetry.space_group_name_H-M   'P 1'
#
loop_
_entity.id
_entity.type
_entity.pdbx_description
1 polymer ?
#
loop_
_entity_poly.entity_id
_entity_poly.type
_entity_poly.pdbx_seq_one_letter_code
_entity_poly.pdbx_strand_id
1 'polypeptide(L)'
;MLVKETTLNYIIPTLQLPPTKILSSVKTAPFFQEGNFVLYNSDSIKLLSELPENSVDMIFADPPYLLSNGGFSVHAGKRVSVDKGDWDKSNGLKKDFEFHLEWIKAAKRVLKPSGTLWISGTYHSIYQCGFALQVAGFHVLNDIAWFKPNASPNLSCRFFTASHETIIWARKDKKAKHIFNYDLMKNGTWPEDALKKPGLQMRSVWSMGTPRPDEKKFGKHPTQKPLDLLKRIVLASTNKGDIVLDPFAGSSTTGIASIMNDRKFIGIDLEKKYLELSKKRFLDLKINNK
;
A
#
# COMPACT_ATOMS: atom_id res chain seq x y z
N MET A 1 -24.28 4.76 29.46
CA MET A 1 -24.38 5.88 28.52
C MET A 1 -23.89 5.37 27.15
N LEU A 2 -24.82 5.03 26.28
CA LEU A 2 -24.52 4.42 24.98
C LEU A 2 -23.97 5.51 24.05
N VAL A 3 -22.72 5.36 23.64
CA VAL A 3 -22.14 6.20 22.58
C VAL A 3 -22.76 5.75 21.26
N LYS A 4 -23.60 6.60 20.66
CA LYS A 4 -24.13 6.40 19.31
C LYS A 4 -22.95 6.48 18.33
N GLU A 5 -22.68 5.36 17.65
CA GLU A 5 -21.83 5.36 16.44
C GLU A 5 -22.50 6.25 15.39
N THR A 6 -21.86 7.37 15.12
CA THR A 6 -22.25 8.24 14.01
C THR A 6 -21.74 7.60 12.73
N THR A 7 -22.62 6.91 12.03
CA THR A 7 -22.36 6.43 10.66
C THR A 7 -22.16 7.67 9.77
N LEU A 8 -20.91 8.00 9.46
CA LEU A 8 -20.58 9.01 8.46
C LEU A 8 -20.97 8.47 7.08
N ASN A 9 -22.10 8.91 6.55
CA ASN A 9 -22.50 8.66 5.18
C ASN A 9 -21.56 9.44 4.23
N TYR A 10 -20.57 8.73 3.67
CA TYR A 10 -19.74 9.26 2.61
C TYR A 10 -20.53 9.24 1.29
N ILE A 11 -21.02 10.38 0.87
CA ILE A 11 -21.57 10.57 -0.49
C ILE A 11 -20.35 10.57 -1.43
N ILE A 12 -20.20 9.51 -2.24
CA ILE A 12 -19.21 9.51 -3.33
C ILE A 12 -19.76 10.47 -4.40
N PRO A 13 -19.09 11.60 -4.66
CA PRO A 13 -19.54 12.48 -5.74
C PRO A 13 -19.47 11.72 -7.06
N THR A 14 -20.57 11.68 -7.80
CA THR A 14 -20.65 11.21 -9.18
C THR A 14 -19.98 12.21 -10.13
N LEU A 15 -18.75 12.60 -9.85
CA LEU A 15 -17.95 13.38 -10.78
C LEU A 15 -17.40 12.42 -11.84
N GLN A 16 -18.07 12.38 -12.99
CA GLN A 16 -17.46 11.90 -14.23
C GLN A 16 -16.31 12.85 -14.59
N LEU A 17 -15.14 12.58 -14.05
CA LEU A 17 -13.94 13.23 -14.55
C LEU A 17 -13.56 12.53 -15.86
N PRO A 18 -13.28 13.31 -16.93
CA PRO A 18 -12.78 12.73 -18.18
C PRO A 18 -11.53 11.88 -17.90
N PRO A 19 -11.24 10.89 -18.75
CA PRO A 19 -10.02 10.12 -18.63
C PRO A 19 -8.86 11.10 -18.46
N THR A 20 -8.19 11.04 -17.33
CA THR A 20 -7.08 11.96 -17.06
C THR A 20 -6.09 11.81 -18.21
N LYS A 21 -5.43 12.90 -18.64
CA LYS A 21 -4.35 12.87 -19.67
C LYS A 21 -3.34 11.74 -19.44
N ILE A 22 -3.23 11.28 -18.19
CA ILE A 22 -2.39 10.17 -17.77
C ILE A 22 -2.83 8.85 -18.39
N LEU A 23 -4.14 8.52 -18.35
CA LEU A 23 -4.63 7.24 -18.88
C LEU A 23 -4.59 7.18 -20.41
N SER A 24 -4.70 8.33 -21.08
CA SER A 24 -4.62 8.39 -22.55
C SER A 24 -3.22 8.11 -23.09
N SER A 25 -2.18 8.21 -22.27
CA SER A 25 -0.79 7.89 -22.66
C SER A 25 -0.44 6.41 -22.46
N VAL A 26 -1.23 5.67 -21.68
CA VAL A 26 -1.00 4.25 -21.40
C VAL A 26 -1.47 3.40 -22.58
N LYS A 27 -0.55 2.60 -23.16
CA LYS A 27 -0.84 1.72 -24.31
C LYS A 27 -1.55 0.44 -23.88
N THR A 28 -1.25 -0.03 -22.67
CA THR A 28 -1.89 -1.22 -22.09
C THR A 28 -3.34 -0.91 -21.76
N ALA A 29 -4.26 -1.72 -22.28
CA ALA A 29 -5.68 -1.58 -21.95
C ALA A 29 -5.94 -1.87 -20.46
N PRO A 30 -6.81 -1.09 -19.78
CA PRO A 30 -7.16 -1.36 -18.40
C PRO A 30 -7.94 -2.68 -18.28
N PHE A 31 -7.64 -3.46 -17.25
CA PHE A 31 -8.42 -4.63 -16.86
C PHE A 31 -9.82 -4.22 -16.35
N PHE A 32 -9.87 -3.14 -15.59
CA PHE A 32 -11.10 -2.56 -15.07
C PHE A 32 -10.93 -1.06 -14.87
N GLN A 33 -11.95 -0.29 -15.26
CA GLN A 33 -11.98 1.15 -15.03
C GLN A 33 -13.41 1.58 -14.71
N GLU A 34 -13.58 2.24 -13.56
CA GLU A 34 -14.83 2.89 -13.23
C GLU A 34 -14.58 4.14 -12.37
N GLY A 35 -15.02 5.31 -12.84
CA GLY A 35 -14.77 6.59 -12.18
C GLY A 35 -13.28 6.84 -11.98
N ASN A 36 -12.90 7.06 -10.74
CA ASN A 36 -11.52 7.32 -10.31
C ASN A 36 -10.71 6.06 -9.95
N PHE A 37 -11.22 4.87 -10.22
CA PHE A 37 -10.59 3.59 -9.87
C PHE A 37 -10.24 2.82 -11.15
N VAL A 38 -8.96 2.56 -11.35
CA VAL A 38 -8.44 1.88 -12.55
C VAL A 38 -7.50 0.76 -12.15
N LEU A 39 -7.65 -0.41 -12.78
CA LEU A 39 -6.80 -1.57 -12.58
C LEU A 39 -6.16 -2.01 -13.91
N TYR A 40 -4.90 -2.41 -13.85
CA TYR A 40 -4.16 -2.99 -14.99
C TYR A 40 -3.66 -4.37 -14.65
N ASN A 41 -3.91 -5.35 -15.54
CA ASN A 41 -3.26 -6.65 -15.49
C ASN A 41 -1.97 -6.60 -16.30
N SER A 42 -0.87 -6.30 -15.65
CA SER A 42 0.41 -6.07 -16.31
C SER A 42 1.57 -6.25 -15.34
N ASP A 43 2.75 -6.44 -15.89
CA ASP A 43 3.99 -6.24 -15.16
C ASP A 43 4.11 -4.77 -14.71
N SER A 44 4.55 -4.56 -13.47
CA SER A 44 4.62 -3.24 -12.83
C SER A 44 5.62 -2.33 -13.52
N ILE A 45 6.80 -2.82 -13.85
CA ILE A 45 7.87 -2.04 -14.48
C ILE A 45 7.45 -1.62 -15.88
N LYS A 46 6.85 -2.55 -16.64
CA LYS A 46 6.28 -2.27 -17.95
C LYS A 46 5.24 -1.15 -17.89
N LEU A 47 4.23 -1.28 -17.03
CA LEU A 47 3.19 -0.26 -16.95
C LEU A 47 3.72 1.07 -16.43
N LEU A 48 4.60 1.06 -15.43
CA LEU A 48 5.27 2.27 -14.96
C LEU A 48 6.01 2.98 -16.10
N SER A 49 6.59 2.25 -17.06
CA SER A 49 7.28 2.87 -18.22
C SER A 49 6.33 3.59 -19.18
N GLU A 50 5.06 3.16 -19.25
CA GLU A 50 4.02 3.78 -20.10
C GLU A 50 3.40 5.03 -19.45
N LEU A 51 3.43 5.14 -18.12
CA LEU A 51 2.89 6.30 -17.42
C LEU A 51 3.76 7.54 -17.66
N PRO A 52 3.15 8.75 -17.77
CA PRO A 52 3.91 9.99 -17.93
C PRO A 52 4.81 10.27 -16.73
N GLU A 53 5.90 10.99 -16.97
CA GLU A 53 6.75 11.50 -15.90
C GLU A 53 5.99 12.52 -15.03
N ASN A 54 6.31 12.56 -13.74
CA ASN A 54 5.75 13.53 -12.79
C ASN A 54 4.21 13.58 -12.80
N SER A 55 3.57 12.42 -12.89
CA SER A 55 2.11 12.31 -13.04
C SER A 55 1.39 11.84 -11.77
N VAL A 56 2.08 11.18 -10.85
CA VAL A 56 1.52 10.52 -9.66
C VAL A 56 1.89 11.29 -8.40
N ASP A 57 0.94 11.47 -7.49
CA ASP A 57 1.13 12.22 -6.26
C ASP A 57 1.69 11.35 -5.13
N MET A 58 1.26 10.10 -5.04
CA MET A 58 1.72 9.15 -4.04
C MET A 58 1.80 7.75 -4.63
N ILE A 59 2.82 7.00 -4.24
CA ILE A 59 2.94 5.58 -4.52
C ILE A 59 2.97 4.84 -3.18
N PHE A 60 2.11 3.83 -3.02
CA PHE A 60 2.26 2.80 -2.01
C PHE A 60 2.63 1.50 -2.70
N ALA A 61 3.63 0.80 -2.19
CA ALA A 61 4.11 -0.45 -2.74
C ALA A 61 4.25 -1.52 -1.65
N ASP A 62 3.67 -2.69 -1.89
CA ASP A 62 3.87 -3.91 -1.10
C ASP A 62 4.51 -4.98 -1.98
N PRO A 63 5.81 -4.82 -2.33
CA PRO A 63 6.47 -5.68 -3.30
C PRO A 63 6.60 -7.12 -2.79
N PRO A 64 6.92 -8.10 -3.64
CA PRO A 64 7.20 -9.48 -3.23
C PRO A 64 8.21 -9.53 -2.08
N TYR A 65 7.91 -10.39 -1.07
CA TYR A 65 8.80 -10.56 0.08
C TYR A 65 9.86 -11.64 -0.15
N LEU A 66 9.77 -12.34 -1.28
CA LEU A 66 10.73 -13.35 -1.75
C LEU A 66 10.86 -14.53 -0.76
N LEU A 67 9.72 -14.96 -0.19
CA LEU A 67 9.64 -15.97 0.87
C LEU A 67 9.22 -17.36 0.39
N SER A 68 8.81 -17.50 -0.89
CA SER A 68 8.20 -18.73 -1.42
C SER A 68 9.22 -19.80 -1.87
N ASN A 69 10.46 -19.76 -1.35
CA ASN A 69 11.51 -20.74 -1.64
C ASN A 69 11.59 -21.84 -0.55
N GLY A 70 10.45 -22.40 -0.13
CA GLY A 70 10.41 -23.48 0.87
C GLY A 70 10.35 -22.98 2.33
N GLY A 71 9.98 -21.72 2.56
CA GLY A 71 9.71 -21.17 3.90
C GLY A 71 8.47 -21.82 4.55
N PHE A 72 8.33 -21.64 5.87
CA PHE A 72 7.19 -22.12 6.62
C PHE A 72 6.52 -20.97 7.37
N SER A 73 5.19 -21.02 7.46
CA SER A 73 4.36 -20.13 8.26
C SER A 73 3.53 -20.95 9.23
N VAL A 74 2.79 -20.27 10.10
CA VAL A 74 1.88 -20.90 11.05
C VAL A 74 0.46 -20.47 10.73
N HIS A 75 -0.43 -21.45 10.55
CA HIS A 75 -1.86 -21.22 10.42
C HIS A 75 -2.62 -22.13 11.41
N ALA A 76 -3.43 -21.53 12.27
CA ALA A 76 -4.18 -22.25 13.32
C ALA A 76 -3.31 -23.21 14.16
N GLY A 77 -2.09 -22.78 14.54
CA GLY A 77 -1.16 -23.59 15.34
C GLY A 77 -0.41 -24.67 14.57
N LYS A 78 -0.63 -24.82 13.26
CA LYS A 78 0.03 -25.84 12.42
C LYS A 78 1.06 -25.19 11.48
N ARG A 79 2.16 -25.90 11.25
CA ARG A 79 3.18 -25.52 10.26
C ARG A 79 2.59 -25.70 8.86
N VAL A 80 2.61 -24.63 8.05
CA VAL A 80 2.19 -24.65 6.65
C VAL A 80 3.32 -24.10 5.78
N SER A 81 3.50 -24.67 4.58
CA SER A 81 4.44 -24.14 3.60
C SER A 81 4.05 -22.73 3.19
N VAL A 82 5.04 -21.84 3.06
CA VAL A 82 4.83 -20.51 2.45
C VAL A 82 5.02 -20.67 0.96
N ASP A 83 3.91 -20.80 0.25
CA ASP A 83 3.88 -20.70 -1.22
C ASP A 83 2.81 -19.68 -1.58
N LYS A 84 3.26 -18.48 -1.92
CA LYS A 84 2.38 -17.37 -2.34
C LYS A 84 2.26 -17.31 -3.88
N GLY A 85 3.08 -18.09 -4.58
CA GLY A 85 3.16 -18.13 -6.02
C GLY A 85 4.57 -17.82 -6.54
N ASP A 86 4.78 -18.02 -7.85
CA ASP A 86 6.07 -17.84 -8.50
C ASP A 86 6.61 -16.40 -8.39
N TRP A 87 5.71 -15.43 -8.30
CA TRP A 87 6.05 -14.01 -8.12
C TRP A 87 6.76 -13.69 -6.79
N ASP A 88 6.66 -14.56 -5.76
CA ASP A 88 7.28 -14.36 -4.45
C ASP A 88 8.53 -15.26 -4.25
N LYS A 89 9.09 -15.81 -5.32
CA LYS A 89 10.32 -16.61 -5.28
C LYS A 89 11.55 -15.71 -5.40
N SER A 90 12.55 -15.94 -4.54
CA SER A 90 13.87 -15.31 -4.66
C SER A 90 14.66 -15.95 -5.79
N ASN A 91 15.32 -15.12 -6.58
CA ASN A 91 16.29 -15.51 -7.60
C ASN A 91 17.74 -15.28 -7.13
N GLY A 92 17.93 -15.07 -5.83
CA GLY A 92 19.19 -14.75 -5.18
C GLY A 92 19.38 -13.25 -4.95
N LEU A 93 20.10 -12.90 -3.88
CA LEU A 93 20.21 -11.54 -3.34
C LEU A 93 20.50 -10.46 -4.40
N LYS A 94 21.36 -10.76 -5.36
CA LYS A 94 21.71 -9.79 -6.41
C LYS A 94 20.53 -9.47 -7.32
N LYS A 95 19.87 -10.50 -7.84
CA LYS A 95 18.71 -10.33 -8.75
C LYS A 95 17.52 -9.70 -8.02
N ASP A 96 17.32 -10.07 -6.76
CA ASP A 96 16.26 -9.52 -5.92
C ASP A 96 16.48 -8.00 -5.70
N PHE A 97 17.73 -7.60 -5.42
CA PHE A 97 18.09 -6.19 -5.32
C PHE A 97 17.94 -5.45 -6.66
N GLU A 98 18.39 -6.04 -7.77
CA GLU A 98 18.24 -5.47 -9.12
C GLU A 98 16.76 -5.22 -9.45
N PHE A 99 15.88 -6.17 -9.16
CA PHE A 99 14.42 -6.02 -9.29
C PHE A 99 13.90 -4.84 -8.47
N HIS A 100 14.27 -4.76 -7.18
CA HIS A 100 13.83 -3.64 -6.33
C HIS A 100 14.35 -2.30 -6.84
N LEU A 101 15.59 -2.23 -7.29
CA LEU A 101 16.17 -1.00 -7.84
C LEU A 101 15.47 -0.55 -9.13
N GLU A 102 15.10 -1.49 -9.99
CA GLU A 102 14.47 -1.21 -11.28
C GLU A 102 13.08 -0.61 -11.11
N TRP A 103 12.17 -1.27 -10.35
CA TRP A 103 10.83 -0.73 -10.15
C TRP A 103 10.85 0.57 -9.33
N ILE A 104 11.78 0.74 -8.38
CA ILE A 104 11.94 1.98 -7.59
C ILE A 104 12.39 3.15 -8.50
N LYS A 105 13.29 2.91 -9.45
CA LYS A 105 13.68 3.92 -10.44
C LYS A 105 12.49 4.30 -11.35
N ALA A 106 11.72 3.31 -11.81
CA ALA A 106 10.53 3.54 -12.61
C ALA A 106 9.46 4.33 -11.81
N ALA A 107 9.25 4.00 -10.53
CA ALA A 107 8.39 4.72 -9.61
C ALA A 107 8.85 6.18 -9.41
N LYS A 108 10.17 6.41 -9.26
CA LYS A 108 10.73 7.77 -9.15
C LYS A 108 10.41 8.63 -10.36
N ARG A 109 10.47 8.06 -11.56
CA ARG A 109 10.19 8.78 -12.80
C ARG A 109 8.76 9.31 -12.83
N VAL A 110 7.77 8.47 -12.50
CA VAL A 110 6.35 8.83 -12.57
C VAL A 110 5.90 9.69 -11.39
N LEU A 111 6.61 9.64 -10.26
CA LEU A 111 6.27 10.42 -9.07
C LEU A 111 6.51 11.91 -9.31
N LYS A 112 5.53 12.77 -8.96
CA LYS A 112 5.66 14.24 -9.00
C LYS A 112 6.79 14.72 -8.09
N PRO A 113 7.34 15.93 -8.30
CA PRO A 113 8.36 16.49 -7.42
C PRO A 113 7.93 16.56 -5.94
N SER A 114 6.65 16.83 -5.66
CA SER A 114 6.08 16.87 -4.32
C SER A 114 5.57 15.51 -3.82
N GLY A 115 5.63 14.49 -4.67
CA GLY A 115 5.09 13.17 -4.35
C GLY A 115 5.98 12.36 -3.40
N THR A 116 5.38 11.35 -2.78
CA THR A 116 6.06 10.45 -1.85
C THR A 116 5.86 8.98 -2.21
N LEU A 117 6.85 8.17 -1.85
CA LEU A 117 6.82 6.72 -2.00
C LEU A 117 6.80 6.08 -0.61
N TRP A 118 5.87 5.14 -0.43
CA TRP A 118 5.74 4.29 0.74
C TRP A 118 5.99 2.85 0.35
N ILE A 119 6.86 2.15 1.07
CA ILE A 119 7.16 0.73 0.81
C ILE A 119 6.94 -0.05 2.08
N SER A 120 6.06 -1.06 2.03
CA SER A 120 5.87 -2.02 3.12
C SER A 120 6.71 -3.27 2.88
N GLY A 121 7.21 -3.87 3.96
CA GLY A 121 7.94 -5.13 3.86
C GLY A 121 8.31 -5.73 5.19
N THR A 122 8.62 -7.03 5.17
CA THR A 122 9.23 -7.73 6.30
C THR A 122 10.75 -7.57 6.24
N TYR A 123 11.44 -7.98 7.31
CA TYR A 123 12.91 -7.94 7.36
C TYR A 123 13.63 -8.72 6.25
N HIS A 124 12.91 -9.59 5.51
CA HIS A 124 13.49 -10.35 4.39
C HIS A 124 13.77 -9.49 3.14
N SER A 125 12.95 -8.45 2.90
CA SER A 125 13.05 -7.63 1.69
C SER A 125 13.23 -6.14 1.96
N ILE A 126 12.74 -5.63 3.11
CA ILE A 126 12.67 -4.18 3.36
C ILE A 126 14.04 -3.49 3.36
N TYR A 127 15.09 -4.18 3.82
CA TYR A 127 16.45 -3.62 3.84
C TYR A 127 17.01 -3.44 2.42
N GLN A 128 16.70 -4.37 1.50
CA GLN A 128 17.06 -4.23 0.08
C GLN A 128 16.29 -3.07 -0.55
N CYS A 129 14.99 -2.93 -0.25
CA CYS A 129 14.18 -1.78 -0.69
C CYS A 129 14.74 -0.46 -0.15
N GLY A 130 15.12 -0.41 1.13
CA GLY A 130 15.71 0.78 1.75
C GLY A 130 17.04 1.18 1.11
N PHE A 131 17.91 0.23 0.80
CA PHE A 131 19.15 0.48 0.09
C PHE A 131 18.89 0.90 -1.37
N ALA A 132 17.97 0.23 -2.08
CA ALA A 132 17.58 0.59 -3.44
C ALA A 132 17.00 2.00 -3.54
N LEU A 133 16.21 2.45 -2.55
CA LEU A 133 15.72 3.84 -2.44
C LEU A 133 16.88 4.85 -2.41
N GLN A 134 17.90 4.58 -1.57
CA GLN A 134 19.07 5.46 -1.45
C GLN A 134 19.89 5.49 -2.74
N VAL A 135 20.12 4.34 -3.37
CA VAL A 135 20.82 4.22 -4.67
C VAL A 135 20.05 4.94 -5.78
N ALA A 136 18.71 4.87 -5.77
CA ALA A 136 17.86 5.62 -6.69
C ALA A 136 17.78 7.13 -6.38
N GLY A 137 18.38 7.59 -5.29
CA GLY A 137 18.43 8.99 -4.89
C GLY A 137 17.13 9.52 -4.29
N PHE A 138 16.33 8.67 -3.65
CA PHE A 138 15.26 9.08 -2.75
C PHE A 138 15.84 9.57 -1.42
N HIS A 139 15.08 10.40 -0.72
CA HIS A 139 15.38 10.80 0.66
C HIS A 139 14.37 10.17 1.60
N VAL A 140 14.83 9.22 2.42
CA VAL A 140 14.00 8.56 3.45
C VAL A 140 13.60 9.58 4.51
N LEU A 141 12.31 9.64 4.81
CA LEU A 141 11.71 10.51 5.84
C LEU A 141 11.52 9.78 7.15
N ASN A 142 10.95 8.58 7.09
CA ASN A 142 10.71 7.71 8.24
C ASN A 142 10.84 6.24 7.86
N ASP A 143 11.18 5.44 8.87
CA ASP A 143 10.91 4.03 8.99
C ASP A 143 9.82 3.83 10.05
N ILE A 144 8.66 3.33 9.66
CA ILE A 144 7.51 3.16 10.54
C ILE A 144 7.38 1.68 10.88
N ALA A 145 7.36 1.35 12.16
CA ALA A 145 7.07 0.02 12.64
C ALA A 145 5.54 -0.17 12.75
N TRP A 146 4.96 -0.93 11.85
CA TRP A 146 3.59 -1.40 12.00
C TRP A 146 3.60 -2.63 12.91
N PHE A 147 3.34 -2.41 14.21
CA PHE A 147 3.24 -3.45 15.21
C PHE A 147 1.89 -4.17 15.13
N LYS A 148 1.95 -5.51 15.11
CA LYS A 148 0.79 -6.41 15.05
C LYS A 148 0.60 -7.09 16.41
N PRO A 149 -0.30 -6.61 17.27
CA PRO A 149 -0.51 -7.20 18.60
C PRO A 149 -1.00 -8.65 18.55
N ASN A 150 -1.56 -9.07 17.41
CA ASN A 150 -2.08 -10.42 17.16
C ASN A 150 -1.16 -11.25 16.23
N ALA A 151 0.17 -11.01 16.25
CA ALA A 151 1.12 -11.79 15.47
C ALA A 151 1.10 -13.27 15.85
N SER A 152 1.22 -14.15 14.83
CA SER A 152 1.29 -15.59 15.04
C SER A 152 2.58 -15.99 15.77
N PRO A 153 2.53 -16.93 16.72
CA PRO A 153 3.71 -17.35 17.47
C PRO A 153 4.75 -18.02 16.57
N ASN A 154 6.02 -17.93 16.99
CA ASN A 154 7.12 -18.67 16.36
C ASN A 154 7.20 -20.10 16.93
N LEU A 155 6.79 -21.07 16.12
CA LEU A 155 6.81 -22.48 16.55
C LEU A 155 8.21 -23.10 16.67
N SER A 156 9.25 -22.46 16.11
CA SER A 156 10.62 -22.98 16.24
C SER A 156 11.21 -22.76 17.63
N CYS A 157 10.68 -21.79 18.38
CA CYS A 157 11.17 -21.36 19.70
C CYS A 157 12.66 -21.00 19.73
N ARG A 158 13.23 -20.58 18.58
CA ARG A 158 14.67 -20.28 18.44
C ARG A 158 14.98 -18.80 18.26
N PHE A 159 13.96 -17.98 18.00
CA PHE A 159 14.06 -16.52 17.82
C PHE A 159 12.73 -15.87 18.19
N PHE A 160 12.73 -14.56 18.35
CA PHE A 160 11.52 -13.80 18.69
C PHE A 160 10.45 -13.88 17.60
N THR A 161 9.19 -13.83 18.02
CA THR A 161 8.05 -13.72 17.08
C THR A 161 8.15 -12.42 16.28
N ALA A 162 8.11 -12.54 14.95
CA ALA A 162 8.07 -11.39 14.06
C ALA A 162 6.70 -10.69 14.18
N SER A 163 6.63 -9.69 15.05
CA SER A 163 5.38 -9.00 15.40
C SER A 163 5.21 -7.63 14.75
N HIS A 164 6.07 -7.26 13.79
CA HIS A 164 5.92 -6.02 13.03
C HIS A 164 6.34 -6.19 11.57
N GLU A 165 5.84 -5.27 10.74
CA GLU A 165 6.39 -4.97 9.42
C GLU A 165 6.94 -3.54 9.43
N THR A 166 7.95 -3.30 8.60
CA THR A 166 8.51 -1.96 8.43
C THR A 166 7.89 -1.29 7.22
N ILE A 167 7.53 -0.02 7.35
CA ILE A 167 7.05 0.80 6.26
C ILE A 167 8.04 1.97 6.09
N ILE A 168 8.74 2.02 4.96
CA ILE A 168 9.64 3.12 4.64
C ILE A 168 8.85 4.21 3.92
N TRP A 169 8.92 5.44 4.42
CA TRP A 169 8.40 6.63 3.77
C TRP A 169 9.52 7.48 3.22
N ALA A 170 9.46 7.81 1.93
CA ALA A 170 10.50 8.55 1.24
C ALA A 170 9.91 9.62 0.31
N ARG A 171 10.63 10.73 0.15
CA ARG A 171 10.36 11.76 -0.85
C ARG A 171 11.34 11.66 -2.01
N LYS A 172 10.97 12.24 -3.15
CA LYS A 172 11.66 12.08 -4.44
C LYS A 172 13.17 12.41 -4.39
N ASP A 173 13.54 13.43 -3.62
CA ASP A 173 14.94 13.80 -3.36
C ASP A 173 15.04 14.68 -2.10
N LYS A 174 16.29 14.99 -1.66
CA LYS A 174 16.53 15.76 -0.44
C LYS A 174 15.98 17.20 -0.46
N LYS A 175 15.82 17.79 -1.65
CA LYS A 175 15.33 19.18 -1.82
C LYS A 175 13.83 19.25 -2.06
N ALA A 176 13.18 18.11 -2.37
CA ALA A 176 11.75 18.05 -2.66
C ALA A 176 10.91 18.52 -1.48
N LYS A 177 9.96 19.42 -1.75
CA LYS A 177 8.91 19.78 -0.80
C LYS A 177 7.77 18.77 -0.98
N HIS A 178 7.65 17.82 -0.07
CA HIS A 178 6.60 16.80 -0.12
C HIS A 178 5.33 17.24 0.62
N ILE A 179 4.21 16.62 0.29
CA ILE A 179 2.95 16.80 1.01
C ILE A 179 3.03 15.99 2.31
N PHE A 180 2.76 16.66 3.43
CA PHE A 180 2.52 16.04 4.71
C PHE A 180 1.43 16.82 5.45
N ASN A 181 0.28 16.19 5.65
CA ASN A 181 -0.89 16.77 6.29
C ASN A 181 -0.71 16.74 7.83
N TYR A 182 0.29 17.50 8.31
CA TYR A 182 0.74 17.49 9.71
C TYR A 182 -0.40 17.73 10.70
N ASP A 183 -1.20 18.77 10.48
CA ASP A 183 -2.28 19.15 11.41
C ASP A 183 -3.38 18.07 11.46
N LEU A 184 -3.70 17.46 10.32
CA LEU A 184 -4.62 16.33 10.26
C LEU A 184 -4.07 15.11 11.03
N MET A 185 -2.77 14.81 10.87
CA MET A 185 -2.13 13.69 11.57
C MET A 185 -2.02 13.95 13.06
N LYS A 186 -1.74 15.19 13.48
CA LYS A 186 -1.60 15.57 14.88
C LYS A 186 -2.93 15.63 15.62
N ASN A 187 -3.98 16.18 15.00
CA ASN A 187 -5.26 16.48 15.62
C ASN A 187 -6.34 15.42 15.30
N GLY A 188 -6.06 14.46 14.41
CA GLY A 188 -6.94 13.35 14.11
C GLY A 188 -6.99 12.32 15.24
N THR A 189 -7.93 11.40 15.14
CA THR A 189 -8.06 10.26 16.06
C THR A 189 -7.28 9.08 15.52
N TRP A 190 -6.13 8.82 16.11
CA TRP A 190 -5.19 7.74 15.71
C TRP A 190 -4.89 6.85 16.91
N PRO A 191 -5.79 5.93 17.30
CA PRO A 191 -5.62 5.07 18.48
C PRO A 191 -4.37 4.18 18.40
N GLU A 192 -3.91 3.91 17.20
CA GLU A 192 -2.69 3.12 16.91
C GLU A 192 -1.38 3.78 17.37
N ASP A 193 -1.37 5.09 17.62
CA ASP A 193 -0.17 5.79 18.12
C ASP A 193 0.11 5.56 19.59
N ALA A 194 -0.84 5.03 20.36
CA ALA A 194 -0.74 4.85 21.81
C ALA A 194 -0.22 6.11 22.55
N LEU A 195 -0.69 7.29 22.16
CA LEU A 195 -0.31 8.57 22.76
C LEU A 195 -0.89 8.71 24.17
N LYS A 196 -0.11 9.31 25.09
CA LYS A 196 -0.56 9.53 26.47
C LYS A 196 -1.72 10.51 26.57
N LYS A 197 -1.84 11.45 25.62
CA LYS A 197 -2.91 12.45 25.53
C LYS A 197 -3.07 12.94 24.10
N PRO A 198 -4.27 13.42 23.69
CA PRO A 198 -4.49 14.05 22.39
C PRO A 198 -3.61 15.28 22.15
N GLY A 199 -3.34 15.59 20.88
CA GLY A 199 -2.56 16.76 20.46
C GLY A 199 -1.04 16.64 20.62
N LEU A 200 -0.54 15.50 21.07
CA LEU A 200 0.90 15.19 21.00
C LEU A 200 1.30 14.86 19.57
N GLN A 201 2.58 15.07 19.29
CA GLN A 201 3.15 14.70 17.98
C GLN A 201 3.06 13.18 17.77
N MET A 202 2.55 12.78 16.61
CA MET A 202 2.42 11.39 16.19
C MET A 202 3.78 10.71 16.09
N ARG A 203 3.78 9.39 16.28
CA ARG A 203 4.99 8.56 16.36
C ARG A 203 5.12 7.61 15.16
N SER A 204 6.29 7.00 15.01
CA SER A 204 6.62 6.04 13.96
C SER A 204 6.40 4.58 14.38
N VAL A 205 5.69 4.31 15.48
CA VAL A 205 5.27 2.95 15.87
C VAL A 205 3.74 2.95 15.91
N TRP A 206 3.13 2.18 14.98
CA TRP A 206 1.68 2.09 14.83
C TRP A 206 1.19 0.70 15.22
N SER A 207 0.33 0.62 16.22
CA SER A 207 -0.23 -0.63 16.71
C SER A 207 -1.57 -0.91 16.03
N MET A 208 -1.57 -1.75 14.99
CA MET A 208 -2.78 -2.14 14.26
C MET A 208 -2.82 -3.65 14.06
N GLY A 209 -4.00 -4.25 14.22
CA GLY A 209 -4.21 -5.65 13.87
C GLY A 209 -4.08 -5.94 12.37
N THR A 210 -4.06 -7.23 12.03
CA THR A 210 -4.20 -7.69 10.64
C THR A 210 -5.61 -7.41 10.12
N PRO A 211 -5.86 -7.46 8.79
CA PRO A 211 -7.18 -7.16 8.22
C PRO A 211 -8.31 -7.94 8.88
N ARG A 212 -9.39 -7.24 9.20
CA ARG A 212 -10.60 -7.78 9.83
C ARG A 212 -11.33 -8.79 8.91
N PRO A 213 -12.22 -9.64 9.44
CA PRO A 213 -13.01 -10.58 8.64
C PRO A 213 -13.87 -9.90 7.56
N ASP A 214 -14.47 -8.75 7.87
CA ASP A 214 -15.28 -7.95 6.95
C ASP A 214 -14.48 -7.44 5.73
N GLU A 215 -13.20 -7.13 5.93
CA GLU A 215 -12.29 -6.74 4.85
C GLU A 215 -11.96 -7.90 3.89
N LYS A 216 -12.28 -9.14 4.26
CA LYS A 216 -11.98 -10.39 3.52
C LYS A 216 -13.23 -11.08 2.96
N LYS A 217 -14.40 -10.46 3.03
CA LYS A 217 -15.68 -11.08 2.65
C LYS A 217 -15.77 -11.56 1.19
N PHE A 218 -15.00 -10.98 0.28
CA PHE A 218 -14.95 -11.36 -1.14
C PHE A 218 -13.83 -12.34 -1.50
N GLY A 219 -13.01 -12.72 -0.54
CA GLY A 219 -11.88 -13.61 -0.73
C GLY A 219 -10.67 -13.15 0.06
N LYS A 220 -9.60 -13.96 0.03
CA LYS A 220 -8.37 -13.71 0.77
C LYS A 220 -7.22 -13.41 -0.19
N HIS A 221 -6.49 -12.32 0.07
CA HIS A 221 -5.15 -12.12 -0.47
C HIS A 221 -4.14 -12.46 0.64
N PRO A 222 -3.06 -13.20 0.36
CA PRO A 222 -2.15 -13.71 1.41
C PRO A 222 -1.47 -12.60 2.22
N THR A 223 -1.22 -11.45 1.60
CA THR A 223 -0.54 -10.30 2.22
C THR A 223 -1.43 -9.06 2.30
N GLN A 224 -2.77 -9.22 2.30
CA GLN A 224 -3.67 -8.08 2.39
C GLN A 224 -3.31 -7.16 3.57
N LYS A 225 -3.21 -5.88 3.32
CA LYS A 225 -2.99 -4.86 4.36
C LYS A 225 -4.32 -4.40 4.96
N PRO A 226 -4.36 -4.01 6.26
CA PRO A 226 -5.57 -3.48 6.87
C PRO A 226 -5.93 -2.11 6.30
N LEU A 227 -7.23 -1.85 6.18
CA LEU A 227 -7.75 -0.61 5.57
C LEU A 227 -7.32 0.64 6.35
N ASP A 228 -7.31 0.58 7.68
CA ASP A 228 -6.96 1.72 8.53
C ASP A 228 -5.51 2.16 8.33
N LEU A 229 -4.59 1.22 8.09
CA LEU A 229 -3.21 1.50 7.74
C LEU A 229 -3.11 2.33 6.46
N LEU A 230 -3.80 1.87 5.40
CA LEU A 230 -3.75 2.55 4.10
C LEU A 230 -4.50 3.88 4.11
N LYS A 231 -5.61 4.00 4.86
CA LYS A 231 -6.30 5.28 5.08
C LYS A 231 -5.34 6.31 5.69
N ARG A 232 -4.63 5.93 6.74
CA ARG A 232 -3.67 6.82 7.40
C ARG A 232 -2.57 7.27 6.45
N ILE A 233 -1.96 6.35 5.69
CA ILE A 233 -0.91 6.65 4.70
C ILE A 233 -1.43 7.61 3.62
N VAL A 234 -2.60 7.32 3.03
CA VAL A 234 -3.22 8.17 2.01
C VAL A 234 -3.50 9.57 2.55
N LEU A 235 -4.11 9.67 3.73
CA LEU A 235 -4.44 10.95 4.36
C LEU A 235 -3.19 11.75 4.74
N ALA A 236 -2.12 11.09 5.18
CA ALA A 236 -0.89 11.74 5.56
C ALA A 236 -0.19 12.46 4.40
N SER A 237 -0.22 11.88 3.21
CA SER A 237 0.66 12.29 2.11
C SER A 237 -0.03 12.67 0.80
N THR A 238 -1.36 12.86 0.83
CA THR A 238 -2.14 13.29 -0.35
C THR A 238 -3.26 14.26 -0.01
N ASN A 239 -3.71 15.04 -0.99
CA ASN A 239 -4.89 15.87 -0.94
C ASN A 239 -6.05 15.25 -1.75
N LYS A 240 -7.27 15.76 -1.58
CA LYS A 240 -8.43 15.36 -2.42
C LYS A 240 -8.12 15.59 -3.90
N GLY A 241 -8.48 14.62 -4.74
CA GLY A 241 -8.24 14.64 -6.17
C GLY A 241 -6.85 14.17 -6.61
N ASP A 242 -5.89 13.99 -5.69
CA ASP A 242 -4.56 13.45 -5.98
C ASP A 242 -4.63 12.01 -6.50
N ILE A 243 -3.60 11.63 -7.23
CA ILE A 243 -3.47 10.31 -7.84
C ILE A 243 -2.56 9.43 -7.00
N VAL A 244 -3.11 8.33 -6.52
CA VAL A 244 -2.42 7.27 -5.79
C VAL A 244 -2.19 6.10 -6.73
N LEU A 245 -0.96 5.62 -6.79
CA LEU A 245 -0.56 4.44 -7.56
C LEU A 245 -0.12 3.32 -6.62
N ASP A 246 -0.52 2.09 -6.94
CA ASP A 246 -0.02 0.88 -6.29
C ASP A 246 0.47 -0.11 -7.35
N PRO A 247 1.81 -0.28 -7.50
CA PRO A 247 2.38 -1.15 -8.51
C PRO A 247 2.29 -2.64 -8.17
N PHE A 248 1.82 -2.99 -6.96
CA PHE A 248 1.64 -4.35 -6.47
C PHE A 248 0.29 -4.45 -5.76
N ALA A 249 -0.80 -4.10 -6.48
CA ALA A 249 -2.09 -3.75 -5.89
C ALA A 249 -2.75 -4.90 -5.11
N GLY A 250 -2.51 -6.14 -5.43
CA GLY A 250 -3.11 -7.30 -4.79
C GLY A 250 -4.64 -7.17 -4.72
N SER A 251 -5.17 -7.10 -3.50
CA SER A 251 -6.61 -6.87 -3.25
C SER A 251 -7.01 -5.39 -3.24
N SER A 252 -6.13 -4.48 -3.65
CA SER A 252 -6.31 -3.02 -3.76
C SER A 252 -6.82 -2.33 -2.50
N THR A 253 -6.32 -2.70 -1.32
CA THR A 253 -6.67 -1.96 -0.09
C THR A 253 -6.27 -0.49 -0.19
N THR A 254 -5.13 -0.20 -0.84
CA THR A 254 -4.68 1.16 -1.18
C THR A 254 -5.72 1.90 -2.02
N GLY A 255 -6.30 1.23 -3.02
CA GLY A 255 -7.34 1.78 -3.88
C GLY A 255 -8.63 2.08 -3.14
N ILE A 256 -9.08 1.15 -2.29
CA ILE A 256 -10.27 1.36 -1.46
C ILE A 256 -10.06 2.56 -0.52
N ALA A 257 -8.91 2.64 0.16
CA ALA A 257 -8.56 3.78 1.01
C ALA A 257 -8.53 5.10 0.24
N SER A 258 -8.02 5.08 -1.00
CA SER A 258 -7.95 6.26 -1.88
C SER A 258 -9.34 6.77 -2.25
N ILE A 259 -10.21 5.90 -2.75
CA ILE A 259 -11.56 6.26 -3.16
C ILE A 259 -12.41 6.76 -1.98
N MET A 260 -12.32 6.10 -0.82
CA MET A 260 -13.01 6.53 0.40
C MET A 260 -12.62 7.94 0.87
N ASN A 261 -11.50 8.45 0.42
CA ASN A 261 -10.97 9.75 0.80
C ASN A 261 -10.88 10.73 -0.39
N ASP A 262 -11.66 10.53 -1.46
CA ASP A 262 -11.73 11.41 -2.64
C ASP A 262 -10.42 11.51 -3.44
N ARG A 263 -9.60 10.45 -3.46
CA ARG A 263 -8.42 10.34 -4.31
C ARG A 263 -8.72 9.51 -5.56
N LYS A 264 -7.88 9.61 -6.57
CA LYS A 264 -7.88 8.76 -7.76
C LYS A 264 -6.91 7.60 -7.53
N PHE A 265 -7.21 6.45 -8.11
CA PHE A 265 -6.40 5.25 -7.90
C PHE A 265 -6.03 4.57 -9.21
N ILE A 266 -4.75 4.17 -9.31
CA ILE A 266 -4.23 3.30 -10.37
C ILE A 266 -3.59 2.10 -9.67
N GLY A 267 -4.12 0.89 -9.93
CA GLY A 267 -3.57 -0.36 -9.39
C GLY A 267 -3.03 -1.25 -10.50
N ILE A 268 -1.89 -1.89 -10.24
CA ILE A 268 -1.24 -2.82 -11.16
C ILE A 268 -1.05 -4.14 -10.44
N ASP A 269 -1.37 -5.26 -11.09
CA ASP A 269 -1.07 -6.59 -10.58
C ASP A 269 -0.90 -7.60 -11.73
N LEU A 270 -0.01 -8.56 -11.56
CA LEU A 270 0.18 -9.67 -12.49
C LEU A 270 -0.96 -10.70 -12.42
N GLU A 271 -1.50 -10.89 -11.24
CA GLU A 271 -2.45 -11.95 -10.94
C GLU A 271 -3.91 -11.49 -11.16
N LYS A 272 -4.49 -11.89 -12.27
CA LYS A 272 -5.88 -11.57 -12.62
C LYS A 272 -6.88 -11.91 -11.51
N LYS A 273 -6.66 -13.00 -10.75
CA LYS A 273 -7.52 -13.39 -9.64
C LYS A 273 -7.61 -12.33 -8.53
N TYR A 274 -6.50 -11.59 -8.27
CA TYR A 274 -6.47 -10.52 -7.28
C TYR A 274 -7.11 -9.24 -7.80
N LEU A 275 -6.99 -8.98 -9.10
CA LEU A 275 -7.71 -7.87 -9.73
C LEU A 275 -9.23 -8.09 -9.74
N GLU A 276 -9.71 -9.32 -9.93
CA GLU A 276 -11.13 -9.64 -9.77
C GLU A 276 -11.61 -9.45 -8.33
N LEU A 277 -10.79 -9.82 -7.34
CA LEU A 277 -11.07 -9.54 -5.93
C LEU A 277 -11.14 -8.03 -5.67
N SER A 278 -10.19 -7.27 -6.20
CA SER A 278 -10.14 -5.81 -6.11
C SER A 278 -11.39 -5.15 -6.69
N LYS A 279 -11.80 -5.58 -7.88
CA LYS A 279 -13.03 -5.11 -8.54
C LYS A 279 -14.27 -5.36 -7.66
N LYS A 280 -14.42 -6.57 -7.09
CA LYS A 280 -15.54 -6.90 -6.20
C LYS A 280 -15.58 -5.99 -4.97
N ARG A 281 -14.43 -5.75 -4.33
CA ARG A 281 -14.30 -4.85 -3.17
C ARG A 281 -14.70 -3.41 -3.53
N PHE A 282 -14.26 -2.92 -4.68
CA PHE A 282 -14.62 -1.57 -5.14
C PHE A 282 -16.12 -1.44 -5.44
N LEU A 283 -16.73 -2.40 -6.13
CA LEU A 283 -18.16 -2.38 -6.44
C LEU A 283 -19.03 -2.43 -5.18
N ASP A 284 -18.63 -3.22 -4.18
CA ASP A 284 -19.31 -3.27 -2.88
C ASP A 284 -19.24 -1.93 -2.13
N LEU A 285 -18.09 -1.25 -2.18
CA LEU A 285 -17.94 0.08 -1.60
C LEU A 285 -18.97 1.06 -2.17
N LYS A 286 -19.26 0.99 -3.47
CA LYS A 286 -20.26 1.85 -4.13
C LYS A 286 -21.69 1.54 -3.71
N ILE A 287 -22.01 0.29 -3.45
CA ILE A 287 -23.37 -0.12 -3.03
C ILE A 287 -23.66 0.36 -1.61
N ASN A 288 -22.69 0.23 -0.71
CA ASN A 288 -22.84 0.56 0.71
C ASN A 288 -22.73 2.07 1.00
N ASN A 289 -22.38 2.87 0.00
CA ASN A 289 -22.31 4.35 0.11
C ASN A 289 -23.41 5.06 -0.70
N LYS A 290 -24.42 4.35 -1.20
CA LYS A 290 -25.67 4.88 -1.74
C LYS A 290 -26.73 4.90 -0.64
#